data_5cb45c57cfcf23a91b009e427e543dbc
#
_entry.id   5cb45c57cfcf23a91b009e427e543dbc
#
_cell.length_a   1.000
_cell.length_b   1.000
_cell.length_c   1.000
_cell.angle_alpha   90.00
_cell.angle_beta   90.00
_cell.angle_gamma   90.00
#
_symmetry.space_group_name_H-M   'P 1'
#
loop_
_entity.id
_entity.type
_entity.pdbx_description
1 polymer ?
#
loop_
_entity_poly.entity_id
_entity_poly.type
_entity_poly.pdbx_seq_one_letter_code
_entity_poly.pdbx_strand_id
1 'polypeptide(L)'
;MTLTKQQLDFFETFGYLGFPGLIRDIIDDVTDAFEAIWAEHGGGHNGQPHDGKRRSCIVPFIDQHPRLCALLDDDRIHGLLTGLLGDDFNYTGSDGNYYAGDTGWHSDGWGKDIRFAKIAFYLDPVTRDTGCLRVIPGSHHIKDEFGERVQNAIKQSTEEWDTTGPDVPAHALETEPGDIVCFNHNLKHAAFGGSSRRRMFTINCSQRFPEERLEEFRNYISGHARFWNERLYSETMRETAGTGRKVHLEQGAANDGHLVDLVRKARGEMAEPSRG
;
A
#
# COMPACT_ATOMS: atom_id res chain seq x y z
N MET A 1 4.27 16.22 -11.40
CA MET A 1 5.26 15.44 -12.23
C MET A 1 4.50 14.73 -13.34
N THR A 2 5.02 14.64 -14.56
CA THR A 2 4.38 13.85 -15.63
C THR A 2 5.27 12.67 -15.97
N LEU A 3 4.72 11.45 -16.00
CA LEU A 3 5.44 10.26 -16.41
C LEU A 3 5.77 10.32 -17.91
N THR A 4 6.99 9.96 -18.27
CA THR A 4 7.39 9.82 -19.66
C THR A 4 6.79 8.54 -20.26
N LYS A 5 6.72 8.48 -21.61
CA LYS A 5 6.29 7.25 -22.30
C LYS A 5 7.15 6.05 -21.90
N GLN A 6 8.46 6.23 -21.74
CA GLN A 6 9.38 5.17 -21.33
C GLN A 6 9.07 4.64 -19.92
N GLN A 7 8.72 5.53 -18.98
CA GLN A 7 8.32 5.13 -17.62
C GLN A 7 6.99 4.36 -17.63
N LEU A 8 6.02 4.80 -18.43
CA LEU A 8 4.77 4.08 -18.62
C LEU A 8 5.00 2.69 -19.24
N ASP A 9 5.78 2.61 -20.31
CA ASP A 9 6.13 1.34 -20.97
C ASP A 9 6.89 0.40 -19.99
N PHE A 10 7.76 0.95 -19.16
CA PHE A 10 8.47 0.20 -18.13
C PHE A 10 7.50 -0.36 -17.08
N PHE A 11 6.58 0.48 -16.58
CA PHE A 11 5.58 0.04 -15.60
C PHE A 11 4.65 -1.04 -16.18
N GLU A 12 4.19 -0.86 -17.42
CA GLU A 12 3.39 -1.86 -18.12
C GLU A 12 4.14 -3.19 -18.28
N THR A 13 5.44 -3.14 -18.54
CA THR A 13 6.25 -4.35 -18.79
C THR A 13 6.65 -5.06 -17.50
N PHE A 14 7.09 -4.30 -16.49
CA PHE A 14 7.72 -4.86 -15.29
C PHE A 14 6.87 -4.73 -14.02
N GLY A 15 5.86 -3.87 -13.99
CA GLY A 15 4.92 -3.71 -12.91
C GLY A 15 5.36 -2.80 -11.75
N TYR A 16 6.45 -2.07 -11.88
CA TYR A 16 6.93 -1.14 -10.84
C TYR A 16 7.70 0.04 -11.42
N LEU A 17 7.87 1.09 -10.60
CA LEU A 17 8.75 2.24 -10.84
C LEU A 17 9.45 2.61 -9.55
N GLY A 18 10.72 3.02 -9.63
CA GLY A 18 11.48 3.58 -8.54
C GLY A 18 11.88 5.03 -8.84
N PHE A 19 11.80 5.89 -7.83
CA PHE A 19 12.13 7.31 -7.93
C PHE A 19 13.06 7.71 -6.77
N PRO A 20 14.39 7.63 -6.97
CA PRO A 20 15.34 8.00 -5.93
C PRO A 20 15.23 9.48 -5.55
N GLY A 21 15.09 9.74 -4.24
CA GLY A 21 15.07 11.08 -3.67
C GLY A 21 13.88 11.94 -4.05
N LEU A 22 12.78 11.36 -4.58
CA LEU A 22 11.64 12.12 -5.11
C LEU A 22 11.04 13.10 -4.09
N ILE A 23 11.00 12.69 -2.80
CA ILE A 23 10.46 13.53 -1.72
C ILE A 23 11.49 13.81 -0.60
N ARG A 24 12.78 13.79 -0.93
CA ARG A 24 13.86 14.01 0.05
C ARG A 24 13.77 15.36 0.74
N ASP A 25 13.25 16.36 0.04
CA ASP A 25 13.03 17.73 0.54
C ASP A 25 11.99 17.83 1.65
N ILE A 26 11.10 16.84 1.79
CA ILE A 26 10.02 16.83 2.76
C ILE A 26 10.04 15.61 3.70
N ILE A 27 11.08 14.76 3.60
CA ILE A 27 11.09 13.47 4.30
C ILE A 27 11.11 13.62 5.82
N ASP A 28 11.74 14.65 6.35
CA ASP A 28 11.78 14.91 7.79
C ASP A 28 10.39 15.24 8.31
N ASP A 29 9.65 16.13 7.65
CA ASP A 29 8.25 16.46 8.00
C ASP A 29 7.34 15.22 7.91
N VAL A 30 7.56 14.37 6.91
CA VAL A 30 6.81 13.11 6.72
C VAL A 30 7.12 12.14 7.85
N THR A 31 8.38 12.04 8.26
CA THR A 31 8.83 11.18 9.36
C THR A 31 8.26 11.66 10.69
N ASP A 32 8.30 12.97 10.95
CA ASP A 32 7.73 13.55 12.18
C ASP A 32 6.22 13.31 12.27
N ALA A 33 5.49 13.46 11.16
CA ALA A 33 4.07 13.15 11.09
C ALA A 33 3.78 11.65 11.31
N PHE A 34 4.62 10.76 10.78
CA PHE A 34 4.54 9.33 11.03
C PHE A 34 4.66 9.01 12.52
N GLU A 35 5.69 9.53 13.18
CA GLU A 35 5.93 9.30 14.61
C GLU A 35 4.82 9.92 15.48
N ALA A 36 4.27 11.08 15.11
CA ALA A 36 3.15 11.71 15.82
C ALA A 36 1.91 10.80 15.83
N ILE A 37 1.55 10.21 14.69
CA ILE A 37 0.42 9.26 14.60
C ILE A 37 0.65 8.06 15.54
N TRP A 38 1.85 7.49 15.53
CA TRP A 38 2.17 6.35 16.38
C TRP A 38 2.18 6.71 17.88
N ALA A 39 2.62 7.91 18.24
CA ALA A 39 2.56 8.41 19.60
C ALA A 39 1.13 8.60 20.09
N GLU A 40 0.23 9.08 19.23
CA GLU A 40 -1.19 9.31 19.55
C GLU A 40 -1.98 8.00 19.64
N HIS A 41 -1.79 7.10 18.68
CA HIS A 41 -2.62 5.88 18.55
C HIS A 41 -2.04 4.65 19.26
N GLY A 42 -0.81 4.72 19.78
CA GLY A 42 -0.18 3.64 20.55
C GLY A 42 0.11 2.34 19.80
N GLY A 43 -0.32 2.19 18.61
CA GLY A 43 -0.09 1.24 17.52
C GLY A 43 0.25 -0.22 17.77
N GLY A 44 0.67 -0.63 18.94
CA GLY A 44 1.03 -2.02 19.25
C GLY A 44 -0.19 -2.91 19.54
N HIS A 45 0.04 -4.21 19.64
CA HIS A 45 -1.01 -5.18 19.96
C HIS A 45 -1.52 -5.01 21.40
N ASN A 46 -2.83 -5.18 21.59
CA ASN A 46 -3.51 -5.05 22.90
C ASN A 46 -3.29 -3.68 23.56
N GLY A 47 -3.21 -2.62 22.77
CA GLY A 47 -2.99 -1.25 23.27
C GLY A 47 -1.60 -0.99 23.84
N GLN A 48 -0.65 -1.92 23.63
CA GLN A 48 0.74 -1.75 24.08
C GLN A 48 1.59 -1.05 23.00
N PRO A 49 2.73 -0.44 23.35
CA PRO A 49 3.71 0.00 22.36
C PRO A 49 4.17 -1.15 21.45
N HIS A 50 4.69 -0.81 20.27
CA HIS A 50 5.27 -1.80 19.35
C HIS A 50 6.39 -2.61 20.05
N ASP A 51 6.29 -3.93 20.01
CA ASP A 51 7.14 -4.85 20.77
C ASP A 51 8.42 -5.29 20.04
N GLY A 52 8.58 -4.89 18.77
CA GLY A 52 9.71 -5.30 17.91
C GLY A 52 9.71 -6.79 17.49
N LYS A 53 8.67 -7.55 17.83
CA LYS A 53 8.56 -8.99 17.54
C LYS A 53 7.52 -9.31 16.49
N ARG A 54 6.45 -8.52 16.43
CA ARG A 54 5.35 -8.66 15.48
C ARG A 54 5.14 -7.35 14.74
N ARG A 55 4.75 -7.46 13.47
CA ARG A 55 4.29 -6.29 12.73
C ARG A 55 3.18 -5.58 13.50
N SER A 56 3.25 -4.27 13.55
CA SER A 56 2.17 -3.42 14.03
C SER A 56 1.72 -2.50 12.90
N CYS A 57 0.41 -2.35 12.71
CA CYS A 57 -0.17 -1.60 11.59
C CYS A 57 -1.30 -0.69 12.07
N ILE A 58 -1.36 0.52 11.52
CA ILE A 58 -2.48 1.47 11.64
C ILE A 58 -3.10 1.66 10.26
N VAL A 59 -4.42 1.52 10.15
CA VAL A 59 -5.21 1.68 8.91
C VAL A 59 -6.51 2.43 9.24
N PRO A 60 -6.90 3.50 8.50
CA PRO A 60 -6.09 4.19 7.49
C PRO A 60 -4.96 4.98 8.15
N PHE A 61 -3.84 5.14 7.50
CA PHE A 61 -2.66 5.75 8.12
C PHE A 61 -2.48 7.22 7.77
N ILE A 62 -2.32 7.55 6.47
CA ILE A 62 -2.07 8.95 6.06
C ILE A 62 -3.24 9.87 6.42
N ASP A 63 -4.42 9.31 6.57
CA ASP A 63 -5.66 9.96 6.96
C ASP A 63 -5.60 10.58 8.36
N GLN A 64 -4.69 10.12 9.22
CA GLN A 64 -4.61 10.53 10.62
C GLN A 64 -3.90 11.87 10.81
N HIS A 65 -3.15 12.35 9.81
CA HIS A 65 -2.37 13.58 9.96
C HIS A 65 -2.45 14.47 8.70
N PRO A 66 -2.75 15.80 8.84
CA PRO A 66 -2.92 16.71 7.71
C PRO A 66 -1.72 16.74 6.75
N ARG A 67 -0.48 16.65 7.30
CA ARG A 67 0.75 16.62 6.51
C ARG A 67 0.83 15.39 5.60
N LEU A 68 0.39 14.21 6.10
CA LEU A 68 0.37 13.00 5.29
C LEU A 68 -0.80 12.97 4.31
N CYS A 69 -1.98 13.50 4.70
CA CYS A 69 -3.08 13.72 3.76
C CYS A 69 -2.64 14.55 2.54
N ALA A 70 -1.82 15.58 2.77
CA ALA A 70 -1.31 16.47 1.72
C ALA A 70 -0.35 15.80 0.73
N LEU A 71 0.14 14.58 0.99
CA LEU A 71 0.90 13.81 0.01
C LEU A 71 0.09 13.50 -1.26
N LEU A 72 -1.24 13.37 -1.15
CA LEU A 72 -2.11 13.20 -2.31
C LEU A 72 -2.24 14.49 -3.15
N ASP A 73 -1.93 15.64 -2.58
CA ASP A 73 -1.92 16.94 -3.26
C ASP A 73 -0.52 17.30 -3.79
N ASP A 74 0.53 16.56 -3.40
CA ASP A 74 1.89 16.81 -3.90
C ASP A 74 1.97 16.51 -5.39
N ASP A 75 2.37 17.49 -6.20
CA ASP A 75 2.42 17.39 -7.66
C ASP A 75 3.21 16.18 -8.17
N ARG A 76 4.16 15.67 -7.40
CA ARG A 76 4.99 14.50 -7.73
C ARG A 76 4.17 13.23 -7.57
N ILE A 77 3.52 13.07 -6.41
CA ILE A 77 2.69 11.90 -6.08
C ILE A 77 1.42 11.90 -6.92
N HIS A 78 0.72 13.04 -6.99
CA HIS A 78 -0.47 13.20 -7.80
C HIS A 78 -0.19 12.89 -9.28
N GLY A 79 0.88 13.47 -9.86
CA GLY A 79 1.24 13.24 -11.25
C GLY A 79 1.68 11.81 -11.56
N LEU A 80 2.29 11.10 -10.57
CA LEU A 80 2.58 9.67 -10.69
C LEU A 80 1.27 8.85 -10.77
N LEU A 81 0.35 9.09 -9.84
CA LEU A 81 -0.93 8.36 -9.78
C LEU A 81 -1.81 8.65 -10.99
N THR A 82 -1.95 9.92 -11.38
CA THR A 82 -2.68 10.32 -12.60
C THR A 82 -2.12 9.63 -13.85
N GLY A 83 -0.80 9.60 -13.99
CA GLY A 83 -0.14 8.95 -15.13
C GLY A 83 -0.41 7.45 -15.22
N LEU A 84 -0.60 6.77 -14.10
CA LEU A 84 -0.84 5.33 -14.06
C LEU A 84 -2.32 4.94 -14.06
N LEU A 85 -3.19 5.75 -13.44
CA LEU A 85 -4.56 5.37 -13.09
C LEU A 85 -5.64 6.26 -13.74
N GLY A 86 -5.25 7.44 -14.27
CA GLY A 86 -6.18 8.45 -14.80
C GLY A 86 -6.43 9.60 -13.83
N ASP A 87 -6.99 10.70 -14.34
CA ASP A 87 -7.15 11.97 -13.61
C ASP A 87 -8.16 11.88 -12.44
N ASP A 88 -9.03 10.88 -12.46
CA ASP A 88 -10.10 10.68 -11.48
C ASP A 88 -9.89 9.40 -10.63
N PHE A 89 -8.64 8.97 -10.46
CA PHE A 89 -8.31 7.79 -9.67
C PHE A 89 -8.94 7.81 -8.27
N ASN A 90 -9.17 6.65 -7.67
CA ASN A 90 -9.59 6.54 -6.29
C ASN A 90 -8.39 6.39 -5.36
N TYR A 91 -8.33 7.18 -4.30
CA TYR A 91 -7.58 6.79 -3.10
C TYR A 91 -8.37 5.72 -2.36
N THR A 92 -7.77 4.55 -2.15
CA THR A 92 -8.48 3.38 -1.59
C THR A 92 -8.02 3.01 -0.19
N GLY A 93 -7.06 3.75 0.36
CA GLY A 93 -6.58 3.60 1.73
C GLY A 93 -5.06 3.59 1.85
N SER A 94 -4.60 3.50 3.08
CA SER A 94 -3.18 3.51 3.44
C SER A 94 -2.95 2.65 4.66
N ASP A 95 -1.74 2.16 4.81
CA ASP A 95 -1.28 1.44 6.00
C ASP A 95 0.07 2.01 6.46
N GLY A 96 0.19 2.31 7.75
CA GLY A 96 1.44 2.69 8.39
C GLY A 96 1.93 1.57 9.28
N ASN A 97 3.22 1.26 9.20
CA ASN A 97 3.75 0.05 9.79
C ASN A 97 5.05 0.27 10.55
N TYR A 98 5.13 -0.38 11.70
CA TYR A 98 6.38 -0.88 12.23
C TYR A 98 6.48 -2.36 11.86
N TYR A 99 7.32 -2.66 10.89
CA TYR A 99 7.58 -4.04 10.50
C TYR A 99 8.60 -4.71 11.41
N ALA A 100 8.34 -5.96 11.73
CA ALA A 100 9.29 -6.89 12.33
C ALA A 100 9.30 -8.18 11.52
N GLY A 101 10.50 -8.69 11.21
CA GLY A 101 10.68 -9.94 10.46
C GLY A 101 10.39 -9.81 8.96
N ASP A 102 10.08 -10.94 8.38
CA ASP A 102 9.91 -11.14 6.94
C ASP A 102 8.45 -11.02 6.50
N THR A 103 8.27 -10.69 5.23
CA THR A 103 6.99 -10.80 4.53
C THR A 103 7.17 -11.75 3.36
N GLY A 104 6.52 -12.91 3.41
CA GLY A 104 6.59 -13.91 2.34
C GLY A 104 6.00 -13.43 1.01
N TRP A 105 6.29 -14.15 -0.06
CA TRP A 105 5.81 -13.85 -1.40
C TRP A 105 4.29 -13.80 -1.49
N HIS A 106 3.76 -12.71 -2.02
CA HIS A 106 2.33 -12.48 -2.25
C HIS A 106 2.12 -11.41 -3.33
N SER A 107 0.88 -11.19 -3.68
CA SER A 107 0.40 -9.98 -4.34
C SER A 107 -0.75 -9.39 -3.52
N ASP A 108 -0.93 -8.08 -3.59
CA ASP A 108 -2.03 -7.39 -2.90
C ASP A 108 -3.38 -7.62 -3.60
N GLY A 109 -3.34 -7.99 -4.87
CA GLY A 109 -4.51 -8.30 -5.68
C GLY A 109 -4.21 -9.32 -6.77
N TRP A 110 -5.26 -9.75 -7.45
CA TRP A 110 -5.20 -10.55 -8.69
C TRP A 110 -6.41 -10.21 -9.56
N GLY A 111 -6.55 -8.92 -9.85
CA GLY A 111 -7.68 -8.37 -10.64
C GLY A 111 -7.32 -8.13 -12.10
N LYS A 112 -8.29 -8.30 -12.99
CA LYS A 112 -8.06 -8.30 -14.46
C LYS A 112 -8.27 -6.95 -15.14
N ASP A 113 -9.19 -6.15 -14.66
CA ASP A 113 -9.72 -5.05 -15.46
C ASP A 113 -9.61 -3.67 -14.80
N ILE A 114 -9.49 -3.63 -13.49
CA ILE A 114 -9.22 -2.39 -12.76
C ILE A 114 -7.78 -2.41 -12.27
N ARG A 115 -7.00 -1.42 -12.69
CA ARG A 115 -5.63 -1.28 -12.21
C ARG A 115 -5.62 -0.68 -10.82
N PHE A 116 -4.81 -1.29 -9.97
CA PHE A 116 -4.42 -0.76 -8.68
C PHE A 116 -2.93 -0.48 -8.66
N ALA A 117 -2.54 0.60 -8.01
CA ALA A 117 -1.15 0.94 -7.75
C ALA A 117 -0.95 1.23 -6.26
N LYS A 118 0.16 0.78 -5.74
CA LYS A 118 0.63 1.06 -4.38
C LYS A 118 1.90 1.87 -4.43
N ILE A 119 1.96 2.92 -3.61
CA ILE A 119 3.20 3.65 -3.37
C ILE A 119 3.70 3.26 -1.98
N ALA A 120 4.96 2.84 -1.89
CA ALA A 120 5.64 2.52 -0.64
C ALA A 120 6.66 3.61 -0.29
N PHE A 121 6.63 4.04 0.96
CA PHE A 121 7.49 5.02 1.58
C PHE A 121 8.26 4.35 2.71
N TYR A 122 9.57 4.20 2.57
CA TYR A 122 10.45 3.71 3.62
C TYR A 122 11.10 4.89 4.33
N LEU A 123 10.98 4.93 5.65
CA LEU A 123 11.54 6.00 6.50
C LEU A 123 12.88 5.60 7.11
N ASP A 124 13.32 4.41 6.84
CA ASP A 124 14.65 3.88 7.22
C ASP A 124 15.33 3.33 5.96
N PRO A 125 16.67 3.39 5.85
CA PRO A 125 17.38 2.76 4.76
C PRO A 125 17.13 1.25 4.75
N VAL A 126 16.79 0.70 3.60
CA VAL A 126 16.58 -0.74 3.45
C VAL A 126 17.32 -1.29 2.24
N THR A 127 18.00 -2.41 2.47
CA THR A 127 18.73 -3.17 1.46
C THR A 127 18.09 -4.54 1.26
N ARG A 128 18.63 -5.30 0.31
CA ARG A 128 18.22 -6.69 0.09
C ARG A 128 18.15 -7.49 1.40
N ASP A 129 19.12 -7.31 2.27
CA ASP A 129 19.29 -8.13 3.47
C ASP A 129 18.69 -7.48 4.74
N THR A 130 18.08 -6.29 4.61
CA THR A 130 17.44 -5.58 5.72
C THR A 130 15.96 -5.30 5.49
N GLY A 131 15.35 -6.02 4.51
CA GLY A 131 13.91 -6.01 4.30
C GLY A 131 13.40 -4.99 3.28
N CYS A 132 14.18 -4.62 2.27
CA CYS A 132 13.64 -3.89 1.13
C CYS A 132 12.58 -4.70 0.39
N LEU A 133 11.76 -4.03 -0.38
CA LEU A 133 10.82 -4.70 -1.28
C LEU A 133 11.57 -5.46 -2.35
N ARG A 134 11.28 -6.75 -2.52
CA ARG A 134 11.71 -7.57 -3.65
C ARG A 134 10.53 -7.84 -4.54
N VAL A 135 10.72 -7.73 -5.84
CA VAL A 135 9.67 -7.93 -6.84
C VAL A 135 10.09 -8.95 -7.89
N ILE A 136 9.13 -9.69 -8.44
CA ILE A 136 9.34 -10.52 -9.62
C ILE A 136 8.80 -9.71 -10.81
N PRO A 137 9.69 -9.06 -11.61
CA PRO A 137 9.27 -8.19 -12.71
C PRO A 137 8.41 -8.96 -13.72
N GLY A 138 7.32 -8.33 -14.19
CA GLY A 138 6.39 -8.94 -15.16
C GLY A 138 5.36 -9.91 -14.56
N SER A 139 5.50 -10.32 -13.29
CA SER A 139 4.58 -11.26 -12.64
C SER A 139 3.16 -10.73 -12.38
N HIS A 140 2.90 -9.47 -12.71
CA HIS A 140 1.57 -8.84 -12.61
C HIS A 140 0.68 -9.13 -13.83
N HIS A 141 1.23 -9.69 -14.89
CA HIS A 141 0.49 -10.05 -16.11
C HIS A 141 -0.34 -11.32 -15.89
N ILE A 142 -1.60 -11.13 -15.52
CA ILE A 142 -2.51 -12.20 -15.11
C ILE A 142 -3.09 -13.05 -16.25
N LYS A 143 -2.83 -12.65 -17.50
CA LYS A 143 -3.21 -13.40 -18.72
C LYS A 143 -2.00 -14.06 -19.37
N ASP A 144 -0.82 -13.92 -18.77
CA ASP A 144 0.44 -14.44 -19.24
C ASP A 144 0.75 -15.76 -18.51
N GLU A 145 1.22 -16.76 -19.23
CA GLU A 145 1.63 -18.06 -18.68
C GLU A 145 2.66 -17.91 -17.54
N PHE A 146 3.59 -16.96 -17.68
CA PHE A 146 4.57 -16.65 -16.63
C PHE A 146 3.88 -16.11 -15.37
N GLY A 147 3.01 -15.09 -15.53
CA GLY A 147 2.31 -14.48 -14.39
C GLY A 147 1.40 -15.50 -13.67
N GLU A 148 0.67 -16.33 -14.41
CA GLU A 148 -0.16 -17.40 -13.83
C GLU A 148 0.70 -18.46 -13.12
N ARG A 149 1.80 -18.89 -13.73
CA ARG A 149 2.72 -19.86 -13.12
C ARG A 149 3.29 -19.36 -11.79
N VAL A 150 3.76 -18.11 -11.79
CA VAL A 150 4.29 -17.49 -10.56
C VAL A 150 3.18 -17.31 -9.53
N GLN A 151 1.97 -16.88 -9.91
CA GLN A 151 0.83 -16.75 -9.00
C GLN A 151 0.51 -18.05 -8.28
N ASN A 152 0.55 -19.16 -8.97
CA ASN A 152 0.16 -20.48 -8.43
C ASN A 152 1.25 -21.11 -7.55
N ALA A 153 2.52 -20.87 -7.87
CA ALA A 153 3.65 -21.61 -7.29
C ALA A 153 4.43 -20.82 -6.22
N ILE A 154 4.44 -19.49 -6.26
CA ILE A 154 5.38 -18.65 -5.49
C ILE A 154 5.29 -18.85 -3.97
N LYS A 155 4.10 -19.10 -3.44
CA LYS A 155 3.92 -19.33 -1.99
C LYS A 155 4.45 -20.68 -1.52
N GLN A 156 4.65 -21.59 -2.44
CA GLN A 156 5.14 -22.96 -2.26
C GLN A 156 6.44 -23.15 -3.04
N SER A 157 7.30 -22.12 -3.08
CA SER A 157 8.50 -22.11 -3.91
C SER A 157 9.49 -23.22 -3.56
N THR A 158 9.50 -23.68 -2.31
CA THR A 158 10.33 -24.81 -1.89
C THR A 158 9.84 -26.12 -2.49
N GLU A 159 8.53 -26.37 -2.47
CA GLU A 159 7.93 -27.57 -3.02
C GLU A 159 7.93 -27.58 -4.56
N GLU A 160 7.68 -26.44 -5.16
CA GLU A 160 7.54 -26.31 -6.62
C GLU A 160 8.88 -26.17 -7.35
N TRP A 161 9.89 -25.55 -6.71
CA TRP A 161 11.14 -25.16 -7.37
C TRP A 161 12.40 -25.51 -6.57
N ASP A 162 12.29 -26.19 -5.44
CA ASP A 162 13.40 -26.48 -4.52
C ASP A 162 14.19 -25.20 -4.15
N THR A 163 13.44 -24.08 -3.94
CA THR A 163 14.02 -22.75 -3.73
C THR A 163 13.34 -22.06 -2.57
N THR A 164 14.11 -21.66 -1.55
CA THR A 164 13.54 -20.93 -0.41
C THR A 164 13.05 -19.54 -0.83
N GLY A 165 12.07 -19.00 -0.12
CA GLY A 165 11.51 -17.68 -0.45
C GLY A 165 12.56 -16.57 -0.66
N PRO A 166 13.58 -16.43 0.24
CA PRO A 166 14.68 -15.47 0.06
C PRO A 166 15.55 -15.69 -1.18
N ASP A 167 15.63 -16.92 -1.69
CA ASP A 167 16.48 -17.30 -2.81
C ASP A 167 15.76 -17.25 -4.17
N VAL A 168 14.46 -17.04 -4.17
CA VAL A 168 13.70 -16.84 -5.43
C VAL A 168 14.30 -15.68 -6.21
N PRO A 169 14.61 -15.85 -7.52
CA PRO A 169 15.13 -14.80 -8.37
C PRO A 169 14.19 -13.60 -8.41
N ALA A 170 14.65 -12.47 -7.90
CA ALA A 170 13.87 -11.25 -7.77
C ALA A 170 14.74 -10.00 -7.82
N HIS A 171 14.15 -8.88 -8.21
CA HIS A 171 14.79 -7.57 -8.15
C HIS A 171 14.57 -6.94 -6.78
N ALA A 172 15.65 -6.60 -6.09
CA ALA A 172 15.61 -5.89 -4.80
C ALA A 172 15.49 -4.38 -5.06
N LEU A 173 14.46 -3.76 -4.51
CA LEU A 173 14.22 -2.32 -4.56
C LEU A 173 14.78 -1.70 -3.28
N GLU A 174 16.10 -1.56 -3.22
CA GLU A 174 16.79 -0.91 -2.12
C GLU A 174 16.46 0.59 -2.12
N THR A 175 16.18 1.15 -0.95
CA THR A 175 15.73 2.54 -0.82
C THR A 175 16.37 3.26 0.36
N GLU A 176 16.57 4.56 0.18
CA GLU A 176 16.88 5.53 1.22
C GLU A 176 15.64 6.37 1.56
N PRO A 177 15.57 6.97 2.77
CA PRO A 177 14.49 7.90 3.10
C PRO A 177 14.32 9.01 2.06
N GLY A 178 13.10 9.18 1.57
CA GLY A 178 12.78 10.12 0.48
C GLY A 178 12.73 9.50 -0.91
N ASP A 179 13.11 8.23 -1.06
CA ASP A 179 12.86 7.45 -2.28
C ASP A 179 11.41 6.98 -2.31
N ILE A 180 10.86 6.83 -3.52
CA ILE A 180 9.51 6.31 -3.74
C ILE A 180 9.57 5.06 -4.60
N VAL A 181 8.84 4.03 -4.17
CA VAL A 181 8.57 2.83 -4.97
C VAL A 181 7.08 2.76 -5.26
N CYS A 182 6.72 2.71 -6.55
CA CYS A 182 5.34 2.50 -6.97
C CYS A 182 5.23 1.16 -7.71
N PHE A 183 4.21 0.34 -7.40
CA PHE A 183 4.03 -0.95 -8.03
C PHE A 183 2.56 -1.34 -8.21
N ASN A 184 2.31 -2.21 -9.18
CA ASN A 184 1.01 -2.80 -9.48
C ASN A 184 0.63 -3.81 -8.39
N HIS A 185 -0.61 -3.77 -7.87
CA HIS A 185 -1.09 -4.70 -6.83
C HIS A 185 -0.97 -6.18 -7.21
N ASN A 186 -1.01 -6.50 -8.50
CA ASN A 186 -0.86 -7.89 -8.98
C ASN A 186 0.59 -8.37 -8.96
N LEU A 187 1.57 -7.45 -8.84
CA LEU A 187 2.99 -7.79 -8.85
C LEU A 187 3.35 -8.65 -7.63
N LYS A 188 4.06 -9.75 -7.87
CA LYS A 188 4.55 -10.59 -6.78
C LYS A 188 5.71 -9.89 -6.08
N HIS A 189 5.57 -9.74 -4.79
CA HIS A 189 6.55 -9.07 -3.97
C HIS A 189 6.70 -9.73 -2.60
N ALA A 190 7.84 -9.48 -1.98
CA ALA A 190 8.21 -9.97 -0.66
C ALA A 190 9.23 -9.03 -0.01
N ALA A 191 9.51 -9.23 1.27
CA ALA A 191 10.60 -8.58 1.98
C ALA A 191 11.23 -9.57 2.95
N PHE A 192 12.55 -9.75 2.90
CA PHE A 192 13.28 -10.69 3.73
C PHE A 192 14.44 -10.00 4.46
N GLY A 193 14.90 -10.58 5.56
CA GLY A 193 15.95 -10.02 6.40
C GLY A 193 15.50 -8.80 7.21
N GLY A 194 14.19 -8.67 7.43
CA GLY A 194 13.61 -7.51 8.08
C GLY A 194 14.09 -7.28 9.50
N SER A 195 14.34 -6.02 9.86
CA SER A 195 14.69 -5.59 11.22
C SER A 195 13.48 -5.70 12.16
N SER A 196 13.72 -5.49 13.46
CA SER A 196 12.67 -5.43 14.48
C SER A 196 11.84 -4.12 14.45
N ARG A 197 12.29 -3.11 13.71
CA ARG A 197 11.64 -1.79 13.67
C ARG A 197 11.91 -1.10 12.33
N ARG A 198 11.30 -1.58 11.26
CA ARG A 198 11.32 -0.95 9.95
C ARG A 198 10.08 -0.07 9.79
N ARG A 199 10.28 1.24 9.72
CA ARG A 199 9.19 2.22 9.53
C ARG A 199 8.87 2.36 8.06
N MET A 200 7.61 2.15 7.73
CA MET A 200 7.12 2.39 6.38
C MET A 200 5.62 2.65 6.39
N PHE A 201 5.15 3.32 5.37
CA PHE A 201 3.72 3.42 5.09
C PHE A 201 3.47 3.30 3.59
N THR A 202 2.21 3.05 3.24
CA THR A 202 1.80 2.94 1.85
C THR A 202 0.62 3.85 1.54
N ILE A 203 0.48 4.19 0.26
CA ILE A 203 -0.72 4.77 -0.33
C ILE A 203 -1.23 3.79 -1.38
N ASN A 204 -2.50 3.39 -1.26
CA ASN A 204 -3.16 2.48 -2.18
C ASN A 204 -4.17 3.26 -3.02
N CYS A 205 -4.10 3.12 -4.34
CA CYS A 205 -5.01 3.78 -5.27
C CYS A 205 -5.47 2.80 -6.36
N SER A 206 -6.64 3.08 -6.92
CA SER A 206 -7.17 2.34 -8.07
C SER A 206 -7.61 3.28 -9.17
N GLN A 207 -7.73 2.79 -10.40
CA GLN A 207 -8.58 3.45 -11.38
C GLN A 207 -9.99 3.62 -10.80
N ARG A 208 -10.71 4.64 -11.29
CA ARG A 208 -12.12 4.79 -10.98
C ARG A 208 -12.91 3.59 -11.48
N PHE A 209 -13.79 3.06 -10.65
CA PHE A 209 -14.66 1.95 -11.04
C PHE A 209 -15.82 2.46 -11.89
N PRO A 210 -16.13 1.83 -13.01
CA PRO A 210 -17.35 2.12 -13.73
C PRO A 210 -18.59 1.72 -12.91
N GLU A 211 -19.74 2.33 -13.19
CA GLU A 211 -20.95 2.19 -12.39
C GLU A 211 -21.40 0.73 -12.22
N GLU A 212 -21.32 -0.06 -13.29
CA GLU A 212 -21.66 -1.47 -13.32
C GLU A 212 -20.75 -2.36 -12.46
N ARG A 213 -19.62 -1.84 -11.98
CA ARG A 213 -18.64 -2.55 -11.15
C ARG A 213 -18.52 -2.00 -9.72
N LEU A 214 -19.42 -1.15 -9.29
CA LEU A 214 -19.40 -0.59 -7.94
C LEU A 214 -19.59 -1.65 -6.84
N GLU A 215 -20.20 -2.77 -7.14
CA GLU A 215 -20.28 -3.90 -6.20
C GLU A 215 -18.88 -4.49 -5.91
N GLU A 216 -18.03 -4.62 -6.93
CA GLU A 216 -16.64 -5.06 -6.74
C GLU A 216 -15.86 -4.06 -5.89
N PHE A 217 -16.08 -2.75 -6.11
CA PHE A 217 -15.46 -1.72 -5.30
C PHE A 217 -15.91 -1.81 -3.83
N ARG A 218 -17.23 -1.95 -3.58
CA ARG A 218 -17.74 -2.16 -2.22
C ARG A 218 -17.15 -3.41 -1.57
N ASN A 219 -17.05 -4.51 -2.31
CA ASN A 219 -16.41 -5.72 -1.81
C ASN A 219 -14.93 -5.50 -1.47
N TYR A 220 -14.19 -4.75 -2.30
CA TYR A 220 -12.79 -4.42 -2.03
C TYR A 220 -12.64 -3.60 -0.74
N ILE A 221 -13.40 -2.50 -0.59
CA ILE A 221 -13.31 -1.66 0.60
C ILE A 221 -13.88 -2.32 1.87
N SER A 222 -14.68 -3.37 1.75
CA SER A 222 -15.20 -4.16 2.89
C SER A 222 -14.07 -4.70 3.78
N GLY A 223 -12.87 -4.92 3.22
CA GLY A 223 -11.69 -5.31 3.97
C GLY A 223 -11.27 -4.32 5.06
N HIS A 224 -11.70 -3.05 4.98
CA HIS A 224 -11.42 -2.04 6.00
C HIS A 224 -12.16 -2.30 7.32
N ALA A 225 -13.22 -3.09 7.30
CA ALA A 225 -14.00 -3.41 8.51
C ALA A 225 -13.16 -4.14 9.58
N ARG A 226 -12.18 -4.94 9.19
CA ARG A 226 -11.26 -5.63 10.15
C ARG A 226 -10.42 -4.66 10.98
N PHE A 227 -10.22 -3.42 10.49
CA PHE A 227 -9.53 -2.35 11.21
C PHE A 227 -10.49 -1.46 12.01
N TRP A 228 -11.77 -1.83 12.07
CA TRP A 228 -12.87 -1.12 12.71
C TRP A 228 -13.16 0.27 12.12
N ASN A 229 -12.87 0.45 10.85
CA ASN A 229 -13.15 1.67 10.12
C ASN A 229 -14.61 1.69 9.62
N GLU A 230 -15.46 2.45 10.28
CA GLU A 230 -16.87 2.62 9.91
C GLU A 230 -17.07 3.51 8.67
N ARG A 231 -16.02 4.21 8.27
CA ARG A 231 -15.89 5.01 7.05
C ARG A 231 -14.56 4.70 6.38
N LEU A 232 -14.51 4.85 5.06
CA LEU A 232 -13.28 4.62 4.31
C LEU A 232 -12.22 5.67 4.63
N TYR A 233 -12.65 6.92 4.84
CA TYR A 233 -11.78 8.08 5.10
C TYR A 233 -12.04 8.69 6.47
N SER A 234 -10.99 9.12 7.14
CA SER A 234 -11.10 9.88 8.39
C SER A 234 -11.71 11.26 8.17
N GLU A 235 -12.09 11.91 9.27
CA GLU A 235 -12.55 13.31 9.26
C GLU A 235 -11.43 14.24 8.77
N THR A 236 -10.20 14.06 9.25
CA THR A 236 -9.02 14.83 8.83
C THR A 236 -8.80 14.75 7.31
N MET A 237 -8.87 13.57 6.71
CA MET A 237 -8.73 13.40 5.26
C MET A 237 -9.79 14.19 4.50
N ARG A 238 -11.05 14.13 4.96
CA ARG A 238 -12.18 14.79 4.28
C ARG A 238 -12.16 16.30 4.43
N GLU A 239 -11.89 16.80 5.64
CA GLU A 239 -11.95 18.24 5.95
C GLU A 239 -10.78 19.01 5.37
N THR A 240 -9.59 18.40 5.31
CA THR A 240 -8.40 19.02 4.71
C THR A 240 -8.35 18.92 3.19
N ALA A 241 -9.28 18.18 2.56
CA ALA A 241 -9.27 17.99 1.12
C ALA A 241 -9.71 19.27 0.37
N GLY A 242 -8.80 19.80 -0.45
CA GLY A 242 -9.12 20.78 -1.50
C GLY A 242 -9.91 20.14 -2.66
N THR A 243 -10.31 20.95 -3.63
CA THR A 243 -11.08 20.49 -4.80
C THR A 243 -10.36 19.38 -5.58
N GLY A 244 -9.03 19.47 -5.71
CA GLY A 244 -8.21 18.47 -6.41
C GLY A 244 -8.30 17.11 -5.75
N ARG A 245 -8.07 17.03 -4.41
CA ARG A 245 -8.12 15.76 -3.69
C ARG A 245 -9.53 15.18 -3.58
N LYS A 246 -10.56 16.01 -3.51
CA LYS A 246 -11.96 15.54 -3.37
C LYS A 246 -12.38 14.58 -4.46
N VAL A 247 -11.95 14.77 -5.72
CA VAL A 247 -12.30 13.89 -6.83
C VAL A 247 -11.84 12.43 -6.57
N HIS A 248 -10.71 12.26 -5.87
CA HIS A 248 -10.15 10.97 -5.52
C HIS A 248 -10.81 10.30 -4.31
N LEU A 249 -11.64 11.03 -3.57
CA LEU A 249 -12.38 10.54 -2.40
C LEU A 249 -13.87 10.27 -2.69
N GLU A 250 -14.44 10.92 -3.70
CA GLU A 250 -15.89 10.92 -3.95
C GLU A 250 -16.49 9.53 -4.10
N GLN A 251 -15.89 8.68 -4.93
CA GLN A 251 -16.45 7.35 -5.19
C GLN A 251 -16.38 6.48 -3.94
N GLY A 252 -15.28 6.55 -3.19
CA GLY A 252 -15.13 5.84 -1.92
C GLY A 252 -16.14 6.27 -0.89
N ALA A 253 -16.26 7.58 -0.66
CA ALA A 253 -17.20 8.16 0.30
C ALA A 253 -18.67 7.85 -0.04
N ALA A 254 -19.02 7.77 -1.34
CA ALA A 254 -20.37 7.45 -1.79
C ALA A 254 -20.72 5.94 -1.62
N ASN A 255 -19.71 5.08 -1.46
CA ASN A 255 -19.89 3.63 -1.45
C ASN A 255 -19.49 2.95 -0.13
N ASP A 256 -19.16 3.68 0.93
CA ASP A 256 -18.64 3.13 2.19
C ASP A 256 -19.71 2.84 3.27
N GLY A 257 -20.98 3.16 3.02
CA GLY A 257 -22.05 3.08 4.03
C GLY A 257 -22.25 1.71 4.66
N HIS A 258 -21.96 0.63 3.93
CA HIS A 258 -22.07 -0.74 4.41
C HIS A 258 -20.99 -1.12 5.45
N LEU A 259 -19.91 -0.34 5.57
CA LEU A 259 -18.83 -0.61 6.52
C LEU A 259 -19.30 -0.58 7.97
N VAL A 260 -20.28 0.25 8.31
CA VAL A 260 -20.83 0.35 9.68
C VAL A 260 -21.30 -1.02 10.19
N ASP A 261 -22.06 -1.77 9.39
CA ASP A 261 -22.58 -3.08 9.78
C ASP A 261 -21.46 -4.14 9.83
N LEU A 262 -20.53 -4.09 8.88
CA LEU A 262 -19.36 -4.99 8.87
C LEU A 262 -18.44 -4.75 10.08
N VAL A 263 -18.22 -3.50 10.47
CA VAL A 263 -17.43 -3.15 11.67
C VAL A 263 -18.12 -3.64 12.94
N ARG A 264 -19.45 -3.47 13.03
CA ARG A 264 -20.22 -4.01 14.18
C ARG A 264 -20.01 -5.51 14.33
N LYS A 265 -20.06 -6.25 13.21
CA LYS A 265 -19.76 -7.69 13.18
C LYS A 265 -18.32 -7.97 13.60
N ALA A 266 -17.33 -7.29 13.00
CA ALA A 266 -15.91 -7.49 13.30
C ALA A 266 -15.59 -7.25 14.78
N ARG A 267 -16.18 -6.21 15.40
CA ARG A 267 -16.03 -5.94 16.86
C ARG A 267 -16.60 -7.05 17.74
N GLY A 268 -17.59 -7.79 17.26
CA GLY A 268 -18.12 -8.98 17.96
C GLY A 268 -17.22 -10.22 17.85
N GLU A 269 -16.38 -10.27 16.82
CA GLU A 269 -15.54 -11.43 16.50
C GLU A 269 -14.05 -11.23 16.88
N MET A 270 -13.61 -9.98 17.03
CA MET A 270 -12.20 -9.61 17.24
C MET A 270 -12.05 -8.81 18.55
N ALA A 271 -11.04 -9.17 19.35
CA ALA A 271 -10.73 -8.47 20.62
C ALA A 271 -10.10 -7.08 20.40
N GLU A 272 -9.47 -6.87 19.28
CA GLU A 272 -8.85 -5.58 18.86
C GLU A 272 -8.93 -5.44 17.33
N PRO A 273 -8.80 -4.22 16.78
CA PRO A 273 -8.68 -4.07 15.33
C PRO A 273 -7.44 -4.78 14.82
N SER A 274 -7.49 -5.26 13.59
CA SER A 274 -6.34 -5.91 12.95
C SER A 274 -5.10 -5.01 13.02
N ARG A 275 -3.95 -5.61 13.29
CA ARG A 275 -2.65 -4.92 13.32
C ARG A 275 -1.73 -5.36 12.17
N GLY A 276 -2.31 -5.99 11.15
CA GLY A 276 -1.61 -6.44 9.94
C GLY A 276 -1.53 -7.94 9.78
#